data_b2925b3c12b05774418062524c1cb7e5
#
_entry.id   b2925b3c12b05774418062524c1cb7e5
#
_cell.length_a   1.000
_cell.length_b   1.000
_cell.length_c   1.000
_cell.angle_alpha   90.00
_cell.angle_beta   90.00
_cell.angle_gamma   90.00
#
_symmetry.space_group_name_H-M   'P 1'
#
loop_
_entity.id
_entity.type
_entity.pdbx_description
1 polymer ?
#
loop_
_entity_poly.entity_id
_entity_poly.type
_entity_poly.pdbx_seq_one_letter_code
_entity_poly.pdbx_strand_id
1 'polypeptide(L)'
;MKSHNIKNSKKLIYLGILLITMVSCKSMKNAELGGFIGAAGGAIIGGVIGNNTGGDTELGAVIGGIVGATVGSVIGNQMDQQAKKIEEEMPSVAVQRIEEDINIVFDEESGVYFSTNKHDLNESSKETIEKLAGILEEYPNSNILIEGHTDNVGKEESNFLLSKYRAQSVRDYLVLQGVNEQRFTVKYYGESQPRYDNTTTEGKTKNRRVEVTISPNEELRRQAVAQIKE
;
A
#
# COMPACT_ATOMS: atom_id res chain seq x y z
N MET A 1 -62.62 -14.07 -0.34
CA MET A 1 -61.84 -13.63 0.82
C MET A 1 -60.41 -14.13 0.67
N LYS A 2 -59.48 -13.38 0.03
CA LYS A 2 -58.03 -13.62 0.07
C LYS A 2 -57.29 -12.51 -0.67
N SER A 3 -57.43 -11.26 -0.26
CA SER A 3 -56.73 -10.14 -0.94
C SER A 3 -56.07 -9.13 0.05
N HIS A 4 -56.06 -9.40 1.36
CA HIS A 4 -55.62 -8.40 2.35
C HIS A 4 -54.23 -8.63 2.90
N ASN A 5 -53.55 -9.74 2.55
CA ASN A 5 -52.27 -10.12 3.19
C ASN A 5 -51.00 -9.70 2.43
N ILE A 6 -51.12 -9.31 1.16
CA ILE A 6 -49.96 -8.97 0.34
C ILE A 6 -49.51 -7.51 0.52
N LYS A 7 -50.43 -6.60 0.89
CA LYS A 7 -50.11 -5.18 1.11
C LYS A 7 -49.31 -4.93 2.39
N ASN A 8 -49.49 -5.77 3.43
CA ASN A 8 -48.79 -5.60 4.70
C ASN A 8 -47.37 -6.13 4.69
N SER A 9 -47.08 -7.17 3.86
CA SER A 9 -45.73 -7.72 3.75
C SER A 9 -44.76 -6.75 3.03
N LYS A 10 -45.23 -6.03 2.02
CA LYS A 10 -44.44 -5.02 1.33
C LYS A 10 -44.12 -3.79 2.21
N LYS A 11 -45.06 -3.37 3.07
CA LYS A 11 -44.80 -2.28 4.02
C LYS A 11 -43.78 -2.66 5.11
N LEU A 12 -43.79 -3.94 5.56
CA LEU A 12 -42.77 -4.42 6.50
C LEU A 12 -41.38 -4.48 5.88
N ILE A 13 -41.26 -4.84 4.59
CA ILE A 13 -39.97 -4.89 3.87
C ILE A 13 -39.41 -3.46 3.68
N TYR A 14 -40.26 -2.49 3.32
CA TYR A 14 -39.80 -1.08 3.22
C TYR A 14 -39.46 -0.46 4.56
N LEU A 15 -40.13 -0.85 5.65
CA LEU A 15 -39.81 -0.39 7.00
C LEU A 15 -38.46 -0.99 7.48
N GLY A 16 -38.16 -2.23 7.13
CA GLY A 16 -36.89 -2.89 7.43
C GLY A 16 -35.71 -2.27 6.68
N ILE A 17 -35.90 -1.88 5.43
CA ILE A 17 -34.85 -1.22 4.61
C ILE A 17 -34.61 0.21 5.10
N LEU A 18 -35.63 0.93 5.57
CA LEU A 18 -35.49 2.29 6.10
C LEU A 18 -34.78 2.33 7.48
N LEU A 19 -34.83 1.25 8.27
CA LEU A 19 -34.15 1.20 9.57
C LEU A 19 -32.62 0.96 9.45
N ILE A 20 -32.13 0.43 8.32
CA ILE A 20 -30.70 0.14 8.11
C ILE A 20 -29.93 1.41 7.73
N THR A 21 -30.61 2.49 7.29
CA THR A 21 -29.95 3.72 6.86
C THR A 21 -29.70 4.75 7.97
N MET A 22 -30.12 4.48 9.22
CA MET A 22 -30.03 5.45 10.32
C MET A 22 -28.93 5.16 11.36
N VAL A 23 -28.00 4.22 11.08
CA VAL A 23 -26.88 3.93 12.00
C VAL A 23 -25.56 4.25 11.31
N SER A 24 -25.37 5.50 10.87
CA SER A 24 -24.03 5.98 10.53
C SER A 24 -23.97 7.50 10.53
N CYS A 25 -24.15 8.10 11.69
CA CYS A 25 -23.70 9.45 11.97
C CYS A 25 -23.20 9.52 13.40
N LYS A 26 -22.02 8.89 13.65
CA LYS A 26 -21.23 9.21 14.84
C LYS A 26 -20.04 10.01 14.36
N SER A 27 -20.10 11.31 14.66
CA SER A 27 -19.06 12.30 14.52
C SER A 27 -17.65 11.73 14.67
N MET A 28 -16.93 11.60 13.58
CA MET A 28 -15.47 11.41 13.61
C MET A 28 -14.86 12.80 13.73
N LYS A 29 -14.45 13.14 14.95
CA LYS A 29 -13.54 14.24 15.20
C LYS A 29 -12.16 13.84 14.68
N ASN A 30 -11.61 14.67 13.78
CA ASN A 30 -10.17 14.80 13.50
C ASN A 30 -9.37 13.48 13.42
N ALA A 31 -9.68 12.64 12.45
CA ALA A 31 -8.73 11.67 11.95
C ALA A 31 -8.01 12.35 10.76
N GLU A 32 -6.74 12.53 10.94
CA GLU A 32 -5.80 13.17 10.06
C GLU A 32 -6.00 12.82 8.58
N LEU A 33 -5.96 13.84 7.76
CA LEU A 33 -6.16 13.82 6.29
C LEU A 33 -5.14 12.94 5.54
N GLY A 34 -4.24 12.26 6.25
CA GLY A 34 -3.18 11.40 5.70
C GLY A 34 -3.64 10.00 5.25
N GLY A 35 -4.81 9.51 5.69
CA GLY A 35 -5.27 8.14 5.41
C GLY A 35 -5.90 7.91 4.04
N PHE A 36 -6.25 8.97 3.29
CA PHE A 36 -7.10 8.83 2.10
C PHE A 36 -6.34 8.64 0.78
N ILE A 37 -5.04 8.91 0.72
CA ILE A 37 -4.28 8.88 -0.54
C ILE A 37 -3.67 7.50 -0.79
N GLY A 38 -3.38 6.71 0.25
CA GLY A 38 -2.84 5.35 0.13
C GLY A 38 -3.85 4.33 -0.43
N ALA A 39 -5.14 4.48 -0.12
CA ALA A 39 -6.18 3.56 -0.59
C ALA A 39 -6.40 3.59 -2.11
N ALA A 40 -6.10 4.70 -2.78
CA ALA A 40 -6.22 4.80 -4.24
C ALA A 40 -5.08 4.10 -4.98
N GLY A 41 -3.90 3.96 -4.36
CA GLY A 41 -2.73 3.30 -4.98
C GLY A 41 -2.89 1.79 -5.06
N GLY A 42 -3.33 1.14 -4.00
CA GLY A 42 -3.49 -0.33 -3.93
C GLY A 42 -4.55 -0.87 -4.89
N ALA A 43 -5.67 -0.18 -5.01
CA ALA A 43 -6.74 -0.58 -5.94
C ALA A 43 -6.33 -0.50 -7.43
N ILE A 44 -5.39 0.40 -7.77
CA ILE A 44 -4.90 0.54 -9.15
C ILE A 44 -3.93 -0.58 -9.51
N ILE A 45 -3.12 -1.06 -8.56
CA ILE A 45 -2.16 -2.16 -8.81
C ILE A 45 -2.91 -3.47 -9.06
N GLY A 46 -3.92 -3.79 -8.26
CA GLY A 46 -4.73 -5.00 -8.45
C GLY A 46 -5.53 -5.00 -9.76
N GLY A 47 -6.02 -3.84 -10.19
CA GLY A 47 -6.83 -3.71 -11.41
C GLY A 47 -6.04 -3.76 -12.72
N VAL A 48 -4.79 -3.29 -12.71
CA VAL A 48 -3.96 -3.22 -13.94
C VAL A 48 -3.30 -4.56 -14.26
N ILE A 49 -2.94 -5.34 -13.24
CA ILE A 49 -2.28 -6.65 -13.43
C ILE A 49 -3.30 -7.69 -13.93
N GLY A 50 -4.55 -7.65 -13.46
CA GLY A 50 -5.60 -8.60 -13.87
C GLY A 50 -6.05 -8.47 -15.32
N ASN A 51 -5.82 -7.34 -15.97
CA ASN A 51 -6.33 -7.07 -17.32
C ASN A 51 -5.33 -7.32 -18.46
N ASN A 52 -4.05 -7.60 -18.17
CA ASN A 52 -3.00 -7.70 -19.19
C ASN A 52 -2.32 -9.08 -19.27
N THR A 53 -2.65 -10.00 -18.39
CA THR A 53 -2.23 -11.40 -18.47
C THR A 53 -3.48 -12.23 -18.69
N GLY A 54 -3.64 -12.82 -19.88
CA GLY A 54 -4.75 -13.71 -20.25
C GLY A 54 -4.85 -14.95 -19.34
N GLY A 55 -5.10 -14.73 -18.07
CA GLY A 55 -5.18 -15.70 -16.99
C GLY A 55 -6.63 -15.90 -16.56
N ASP A 56 -6.97 -17.14 -16.44
CA ASP A 56 -8.20 -17.78 -16.06
C ASP A 56 -9.19 -16.95 -15.23
N THR A 57 -10.33 -16.70 -15.86
CA THR A 57 -11.53 -16.05 -15.29
C THR A 57 -12.09 -16.78 -14.05
N GLU A 58 -11.62 -17.99 -13.78
CA GLU A 58 -12.01 -18.78 -12.60
C GLU A 58 -11.44 -18.23 -11.29
N LEU A 59 -10.25 -17.60 -11.31
CA LEU A 59 -9.65 -17.02 -10.10
C LEU A 59 -10.38 -15.76 -9.63
N GLY A 60 -10.90 -14.95 -10.55
CA GLY A 60 -11.68 -13.76 -10.24
C GLY A 60 -13.06 -14.05 -9.63
N ALA A 61 -13.64 -15.19 -9.98
CA ALA A 61 -14.96 -15.59 -9.49
C ALA A 61 -14.93 -16.25 -8.10
N VAL A 62 -13.81 -16.87 -7.72
CA VAL A 62 -13.62 -17.56 -6.43
C VAL A 62 -13.41 -16.56 -5.29
N ILE A 63 -12.89 -15.36 -5.55
CA ILE A 63 -12.62 -14.33 -4.53
C ILE A 63 -13.91 -13.65 -4.04
N GLY A 64 -15.03 -13.76 -4.75
CA GLY A 64 -16.31 -13.14 -4.39
C GLY A 64 -17.22 -13.93 -3.43
N GLY A 65 -16.84 -15.13 -3.00
CA GLY A 65 -17.66 -16.00 -2.16
C GLY A 65 -17.12 -16.18 -0.73
N ILE A 66 -17.73 -17.10 0.01
CA ILE A 66 -17.38 -17.47 1.41
C ILE A 66 -15.88 -17.84 1.58
N VAL A 67 -15.22 -18.24 0.49
CA VAL A 67 -13.78 -18.51 0.42
C VAL A 67 -12.94 -17.23 0.63
N GLY A 68 -13.47 -16.05 0.31
CA GLY A 68 -12.75 -14.79 0.43
C GLY A 68 -12.28 -14.46 1.86
N ALA A 69 -13.07 -14.77 2.87
CA ALA A 69 -12.72 -14.47 4.26
C ALA A 69 -11.55 -15.34 4.79
N THR A 70 -11.50 -16.62 4.41
CA THR A 70 -10.43 -17.54 4.84
C THR A 70 -9.14 -17.32 4.05
N VAL A 71 -9.21 -17.08 2.73
CA VAL A 71 -8.06 -16.69 1.91
C VAL A 71 -7.47 -15.37 2.42
N GLY A 72 -8.33 -14.38 2.68
CA GLY A 72 -7.91 -13.08 3.24
C GLY A 72 -7.22 -13.22 4.60
N SER A 73 -7.65 -14.14 5.46
CA SER A 73 -6.99 -14.38 6.75
C SER A 73 -5.59 -14.99 6.62
N VAL A 74 -5.36 -15.88 5.65
CA VAL A 74 -4.03 -16.46 5.38
C VAL A 74 -3.08 -15.39 4.85
N ILE A 75 -3.53 -14.61 3.86
CA ILE A 75 -2.75 -13.51 3.29
C ILE A 75 -2.48 -12.46 4.38
N GLY A 76 -3.52 -12.02 5.09
CA GLY A 76 -3.41 -11.04 6.17
C GLY A 76 -2.39 -11.44 7.22
N ASN A 77 -2.44 -12.69 7.70
CA ASN A 77 -1.49 -13.21 8.69
C ASN A 77 -0.04 -13.18 8.18
N GLN A 78 0.21 -13.54 6.92
CA GLN A 78 1.55 -13.47 6.35
C GLN A 78 2.04 -12.04 6.20
N MET A 79 1.18 -11.13 5.74
CA MET A 79 1.51 -9.71 5.64
C MET A 79 1.73 -9.08 7.02
N ASP A 80 0.96 -9.48 8.04
CA ASP A 80 1.15 -9.02 9.42
C ASP A 80 2.48 -9.49 10.01
N GLN A 81 2.89 -10.74 9.74
CA GLN A 81 4.20 -11.25 10.15
C GLN A 81 5.33 -10.47 9.47
N GLN A 82 5.20 -10.18 8.16
CA GLN A 82 6.18 -9.39 7.44
C GLN A 82 6.24 -7.94 7.97
N ALA A 83 5.10 -7.29 8.20
CA ALA A 83 5.05 -5.95 8.78
C ALA A 83 5.71 -5.89 10.16
N LYS A 84 5.37 -6.85 11.03
CA LYS A 84 5.97 -6.96 12.36
C LYS A 84 7.49 -7.16 12.30
N LYS A 85 7.98 -7.98 11.39
CA LYS A 85 9.42 -8.18 11.20
C LYS A 85 10.10 -6.89 10.75
N ILE A 86 9.48 -6.12 9.85
CA ILE A 86 9.99 -4.81 9.45
C ILE A 86 10.05 -3.84 10.65
N GLU A 87 9.01 -3.77 11.46
CA GLU A 87 8.98 -2.94 12.67
C GLU A 87 10.07 -3.35 13.69
N GLU A 88 10.30 -4.65 13.88
CA GLU A 88 11.31 -5.18 14.81
C GLU A 88 12.75 -4.90 14.34
N GLU A 89 13.05 -5.10 13.05
CA GLU A 89 14.39 -4.92 12.51
C GLU A 89 14.71 -3.47 12.11
N MET A 90 13.69 -2.66 11.86
CA MET A 90 13.77 -1.29 11.38
C MET A 90 12.94 -0.32 12.25
N PRO A 91 13.23 -0.17 13.55
CA PRO A 91 12.36 0.56 14.49
C PRO A 91 12.27 2.07 14.25
N SER A 92 13.17 2.64 13.44
CA SER A 92 13.13 4.06 13.05
C SER A 92 12.23 4.31 11.83
N VAL A 93 11.75 3.27 11.17
CA VAL A 93 10.97 3.38 9.94
C VAL A 93 9.47 3.36 10.27
N ALA A 94 8.72 4.29 9.71
CA ALA A 94 7.27 4.28 9.84
C ALA A 94 6.66 3.17 8.97
N VAL A 95 6.03 2.20 9.60
CA VAL A 95 5.34 1.08 8.95
C VAL A 95 3.86 1.19 9.21
N GLN A 96 3.05 1.05 8.18
CA GLN A 96 1.60 1.09 8.29
C GLN A 96 0.96 -0.04 7.48
N ARG A 97 0.07 -0.80 8.13
CA ARG A 97 -0.80 -1.76 7.43
C ARG A 97 -2.02 -1.02 6.86
N ILE A 98 -2.25 -1.19 5.57
CA ILE A 98 -3.41 -0.63 4.85
C ILE A 98 -4.05 -1.79 4.10
N GLU A 99 -5.16 -2.32 4.62
CA GLU A 99 -5.81 -3.52 4.09
C GLU A 99 -4.83 -4.71 4.02
N GLU A 100 -4.53 -5.20 2.81
CA GLU A 100 -3.56 -6.29 2.60
C GLU A 100 -2.12 -5.77 2.38
N ASP A 101 -1.92 -4.45 2.22
CA ASP A 101 -0.63 -3.86 1.90
C ASP A 101 0.14 -3.43 3.15
N ILE A 102 1.47 -3.35 3.03
CA ILE A 102 2.38 -2.73 3.99
C ILE A 102 2.95 -1.48 3.35
N ASN A 103 2.70 -0.32 3.93
CA ASN A 103 3.31 0.93 3.51
C ASN A 103 4.46 1.30 4.44
N ILE A 104 5.61 1.62 3.87
CA ILE A 104 6.85 2.02 4.54
C ILE A 104 7.21 3.41 4.05
N VAL A 105 7.51 4.33 4.96
CA VAL A 105 7.94 5.68 4.61
C VAL A 105 9.42 5.84 4.95
N PHE A 106 10.21 6.13 3.93
CA PHE A 106 11.61 6.50 4.04
C PHE A 106 11.75 8.01 3.93
N ASP A 107 12.13 8.64 5.02
CA ASP A 107 12.39 10.06 5.16
C ASP A 107 13.63 10.31 6.04
N GLU A 108 13.87 11.54 6.44
CA GLU A 108 15.01 11.91 7.27
C GLU A 108 14.95 11.25 8.66
N GLU A 109 13.75 11.04 9.23
CA GLU A 109 13.56 10.41 10.55
C GLU A 109 13.83 8.89 10.49
N SER A 110 13.55 8.26 9.36
CA SER A 110 13.81 6.83 9.15
C SER A 110 15.29 6.47 8.92
N GLY A 111 16.15 7.47 8.77
CA GLY A 111 17.56 7.30 8.41
C GLY A 111 17.81 7.07 6.93
N VAL A 112 16.78 7.03 6.10
CA VAL A 112 16.90 6.96 4.64
C VAL A 112 16.61 8.35 4.06
N TYR A 113 17.63 9.14 3.92
CA TYR A 113 17.53 10.51 3.42
C TYR A 113 18.51 10.79 2.29
N PHE A 114 18.18 11.79 1.50
CA PHE A 114 19.02 12.27 0.40
C PHE A 114 19.47 13.70 0.69
N SER A 115 20.73 13.99 0.47
CA SER A 115 21.22 15.37 0.50
C SER A 115 20.48 16.26 -0.52
N THR A 116 20.49 17.56 -0.30
CA THR A 116 19.81 18.52 -1.20
C THR A 116 20.26 18.31 -2.65
N ASN A 117 19.32 18.17 -3.55
CA ASN A 117 19.52 17.90 -4.98
C ASN A 117 20.33 16.63 -5.28
N LYS A 118 20.44 15.69 -4.33
CA LYS A 118 21.11 14.40 -4.51
C LYS A 118 20.09 13.26 -4.50
N HIS A 119 20.47 12.18 -5.16
CA HIS A 119 19.74 10.92 -5.20
C HIS A 119 20.62 9.73 -4.78
N ASP A 120 21.90 9.97 -4.47
CA ASP A 120 22.80 8.93 -3.98
C ASP A 120 22.43 8.54 -2.55
N LEU A 121 22.41 7.24 -2.29
CA LEU A 121 22.20 6.68 -0.95
C LEU A 121 23.50 6.82 -0.14
N ASN A 122 23.42 7.40 1.04
CA ASN A 122 24.52 7.39 1.99
C ASN A 122 24.62 6.03 2.71
N GLU A 123 25.68 5.79 3.47
CA GLU A 123 25.90 4.49 4.12
C GLU A 123 24.77 4.12 5.11
N SER A 124 24.26 5.05 5.90
CA SER A 124 23.14 4.80 6.80
C SER A 124 21.87 4.39 6.06
N SER A 125 21.59 5.05 4.92
CA SER A 125 20.48 4.68 4.05
C SER A 125 20.64 3.27 3.47
N LYS A 126 21.86 2.91 3.07
CA LYS A 126 22.17 1.57 2.55
C LYS A 126 21.95 0.49 3.61
N GLU A 127 22.45 0.70 4.83
CA GLU A 127 22.26 -0.25 5.95
C GLU A 127 20.76 -0.47 6.24
N THR A 128 19.96 0.59 6.19
CA THR A 128 18.50 0.49 6.39
C THR A 128 17.84 -0.29 5.26
N ILE A 129 18.21 -0.01 4.00
CA ILE A 129 17.65 -0.68 2.83
C ILE A 129 18.13 -2.15 2.74
N GLU A 130 19.34 -2.48 3.18
CA GLU A 130 19.84 -3.87 3.28
C GLU A 130 18.98 -4.73 4.21
N LYS A 131 18.57 -4.20 5.36
CA LYS A 131 17.64 -4.90 6.26
C LYS A 131 16.31 -5.18 5.55
N LEU A 132 15.76 -4.18 4.86
CA LEU A 132 14.54 -4.38 4.07
C LEU A 132 14.75 -5.44 2.99
N ALA A 133 15.88 -5.45 2.30
CA ALA A 133 16.18 -6.45 1.29
C ALA A 133 16.16 -7.87 1.85
N GLY A 134 16.79 -8.12 3.00
CA GLY A 134 16.76 -9.43 3.67
C GLY A 134 15.33 -9.88 4.01
N ILE A 135 14.49 -8.96 4.50
CA ILE A 135 13.08 -9.27 4.77
C ILE A 135 12.32 -9.56 3.46
N LEU A 136 12.56 -8.79 2.40
CA LEU A 136 11.91 -9.01 1.10
C LEU A 136 12.33 -10.34 0.44
N GLU A 137 13.54 -10.82 0.69
CA GLU A 137 14.00 -12.15 0.24
C GLU A 137 13.33 -13.29 1.03
N GLU A 138 13.12 -13.10 2.33
CA GLU A 138 12.39 -14.07 3.17
C GLU A 138 10.89 -14.16 2.79
N TYR A 139 10.31 -13.05 2.29
CA TYR A 139 8.93 -12.98 1.84
C TYR A 139 8.84 -12.72 0.33
N PRO A 140 9.20 -13.71 -0.53
CA PRO A 140 9.34 -13.48 -1.97
C PRO A 140 8.02 -13.26 -2.71
N ASN A 141 6.89 -13.65 -2.11
CA ASN A 141 5.58 -13.66 -2.76
C ASN A 141 4.83 -12.33 -2.60
N SER A 142 5.52 -11.22 -2.84
CA SER A 142 4.93 -9.88 -2.84
C SER A 142 5.46 -9.02 -4.00
N ASN A 143 4.63 -8.08 -4.44
CA ASN A 143 5.01 -7.00 -5.35
C ASN A 143 5.43 -5.78 -4.54
N ILE A 144 6.30 -4.95 -5.10
CA ILE A 144 6.89 -3.81 -4.41
C ILE A 144 6.71 -2.57 -5.29
N LEU A 145 5.96 -1.60 -4.82
CA LEU A 145 5.84 -0.27 -5.43
C LEU A 145 6.75 0.69 -4.69
N ILE A 146 7.59 1.41 -5.42
CA ILE A 146 8.45 2.46 -4.87
C ILE A 146 8.02 3.79 -5.47
N GLU A 147 7.69 4.75 -4.61
CA GLU A 147 7.17 6.06 -5.00
C GLU A 147 8.06 7.18 -4.48
N GLY A 148 8.56 8.03 -5.38
CA GLY A 148 9.44 9.14 -5.04
C GLY A 148 8.69 10.47 -4.98
N HIS A 149 9.02 11.28 -3.95
CA HIS A 149 8.43 12.60 -3.70
C HIS A 149 9.50 13.65 -3.36
N THR A 150 9.15 14.90 -3.55
CA THR A 150 9.96 16.06 -3.13
C THR A 150 9.09 17.05 -2.34
N ASP A 151 9.73 18.00 -1.71
CA ASP A 151 9.08 19.25 -1.31
C ASP A 151 8.88 20.17 -2.55
N ASN A 152 8.29 21.34 -2.34
CA ASN A 152 8.03 22.33 -3.39
C ASN A 152 9.17 23.34 -3.62
N VAL A 153 10.39 23.03 -3.19
CA VAL A 153 11.55 23.91 -3.40
C VAL A 153 12.19 23.59 -4.73
N GLY A 154 12.23 24.56 -5.63
CA GLY A 154 12.85 24.42 -6.96
C GLY A 154 11.84 24.51 -8.09
N LYS A 155 12.24 23.96 -9.25
CA LYS A 155 11.37 23.88 -10.43
C LYS A 155 10.65 22.53 -10.44
N GLU A 156 9.38 22.53 -10.79
CA GLU A 156 8.54 21.32 -10.88
C GLU A 156 9.21 20.23 -11.73
N GLU A 157 9.74 20.58 -12.91
CA GLU A 157 10.42 19.61 -13.78
C GLU A 157 11.66 18.99 -13.11
N SER A 158 12.42 19.80 -12.35
CA SER A 158 13.59 19.30 -11.61
C SER A 158 13.18 18.39 -10.47
N ASN A 159 12.12 18.74 -9.74
CA ASN A 159 11.57 17.94 -8.66
C ASN A 159 10.99 16.60 -9.17
N PHE A 160 10.33 16.63 -10.33
CA PHE A 160 9.85 15.41 -10.99
C PHE A 160 11.00 14.44 -11.33
N LEU A 161 12.10 14.94 -11.92
CA LEU A 161 13.29 14.11 -12.21
C LEU A 161 14.00 13.66 -10.94
N LEU A 162 14.12 14.53 -9.93
CA LEU A 162 14.77 14.21 -8.67
C LEU A 162 14.04 13.08 -7.94
N SER A 163 12.70 13.15 -7.90
CA SER A 163 11.88 12.08 -7.28
C SER A 163 12.05 10.75 -8.02
N LYS A 164 12.13 10.77 -9.36
CA LYS A 164 12.43 9.58 -10.18
C LYS A 164 13.75 8.94 -9.78
N TYR A 165 14.82 9.74 -9.77
CA TYR A 165 16.16 9.21 -9.48
C TYR A 165 16.27 8.67 -8.06
N ARG A 166 15.63 9.30 -7.07
CA ARG A 166 15.58 8.80 -5.69
C ARG A 166 14.88 7.45 -5.59
N ALA A 167 13.70 7.31 -6.19
CA ALA A 167 12.97 6.05 -6.21
C ALA A 167 13.77 4.94 -6.94
N GLN A 168 14.43 5.30 -8.05
CA GLN A 168 15.31 4.37 -8.78
C GLN A 168 16.51 3.95 -7.93
N SER A 169 17.17 4.87 -7.20
CA SER A 169 18.31 4.54 -6.35
C SER A 169 17.93 3.52 -5.26
N VAL A 170 16.75 3.65 -4.66
CA VAL A 170 16.25 2.65 -3.70
C VAL A 170 15.99 1.31 -4.38
N ARG A 171 15.30 1.29 -5.53
CA ARG A 171 15.04 0.08 -6.30
C ARG A 171 16.33 -0.62 -6.71
N ASP A 172 17.26 0.12 -7.29
CA ASP A 172 18.52 -0.43 -7.83
C ASP A 172 19.37 -1.02 -6.71
N TYR A 173 19.34 -0.39 -5.52
CA TYR A 173 20.06 -0.93 -4.38
C TYR A 173 19.41 -2.20 -3.82
N LEU A 174 18.07 -2.28 -3.75
CA LEU A 174 17.36 -3.50 -3.37
C LEU A 174 17.63 -4.65 -4.35
N VAL A 175 17.68 -4.36 -5.66
CA VAL A 175 18.05 -5.36 -6.69
C VAL A 175 19.50 -5.81 -6.53
N LEU A 176 20.42 -4.88 -6.23
CA LEU A 176 21.83 -5.21 -5.94
C LEU A 176 21.97 -6.14 -4.72
N GLN A 177 21.08 -6.02 -3.75
CA GLN A 177 21.04 -6.88 -2.55
C GLN A 177 20.31 -8.21 -2.79
N GLY A 178 19.88 -8.54 -4.01
CA GLY A 178 19.33 -9.85 -4.39
C GLY A 178 17.82 -9.88 -4.64
N VAL A 179 17.09 -8.83 -4.31
CA VAL A 179 15.64 -8.81 -4.54
C VAL A 179 15.31 -8.82 -6.03
N ASN A 180 14.46 -9.76 -6.46
CA ASN A 180 14.11 -9.95 -7.87
C ASN A 180 13.51 -8.67 -8.49
N GLU A 181 14.14 -8.18 -9.56
CA GLU A 181 13.75 -6.96 -10.27
C GLU A 181 12.28 -6.99 -10.76
N GLN A 182 11.75 -8.15 -11.11
CA GLN A 182 10.38 -8.29 -11.62
C GLN A 182 9.30 -7.96 -10.57
N ARG A 183 9.66 -7.90 -9.30
CA ARG A 183 8.75 -7.53 -8.21
C ARG A 183 8.49 -6.04 -8.13
N PHE A 184 9.34 -5.21 -8.78
CA PHE A 184 9.33 -3.76 -8.58
C PHE A 184 8.49 -3.01 -9.61
N THR A 185 7.74 -2.04 -9.13
CA THR A 185 7.16 -0.95 -9.91
C THR A 185 7.68 0.36 -9.32
N VAL A 186 8.13 1.29 -10.18
CA VAL A 186 8.62 2.60 -9.74
C VAL A 186 7.70 3.69 -10.27
N LYS A 187 7.24 4.56 -9.37
CA LYS A 187 6.49 5.78 -9.68
C LYS A 187 7.18 6.99 -9.05
N TYR A 188 6.90 8.17 -9.58
CA TYR A 188 7.52 9.40 -9.12
C TYR A 188 6.60 10.58 -9.41
N TYR A 189 6.50 11.49 -8.45
CA TYR A 189 5.48 12.53 -8.46
C TYR A 189 6.05 13.94 -8.28
N GLY A 190 7.38 14.06 -8.01
CA GLY A 190 7.94 15.36 -7.67
C GLY A 190 7.24 15.95 -6.46
N GLU A 191 6.84 17.20 -6.57
CA GLU A 191 6.12 17.96 -5.54
C GLU A 191 4.59 17.85 -5.65
N SER A 192 4.06 17.15 -6.67
CA SER A 192 2.62 17.16 -6.99
C SER A 192 1.74 16.43 -5.98
N GLN A 193 2.33 15.60 -5.11
CA GLN A 193 1.62 14.84 -4.07
C GLN A 193 2.22 15.09 -2.68
N PRO A 194 2.08 16.29 -2.13
CA PRO A 194 2.54 16.59 -0.79
C PRO A 194 1.68 15.87 0.24
N ARG A 195 2.31 15.26 1.25
CA ARG A 195 1.63 14.63 2.38
C ARG A 195 1.56 15.58 3.59
N TYR A 196 2.47 16.54 3.64
CA TYR A 196 2.59 17.52 4.72
C TYR A 196 2.61 18.94 4.16
N ASP A 197 2.40 19.92 5.04
CA ASP A 197 2.35 21.33 4.65
C ASP A 197 3.71 21.84 4.18
N ASN A 198 3.82 22.16 2.90
CA ASN A 198 5.03 22.70 2.28
C ASN A 198 5.35 24.16 2.69
N THR A 199 4.52 24.81 3.51
CA THR A 199 4.83 26.15 4.05
C THR A 199 5.77 26.05 5.26
N THR A 200 5.84 24.91 5.92
CA THR A 200 6.69 24.66 7.08
C THR A 200 7.98 23.93 6.73
N THR A 201 9.05 24.18 7.47
CA THR A 201 10.32 23.45 7.30
C THR A 201 10.15 21.96 7.58
N GLU A 202 9.41 21.63 8.64
CA GLU A 202 9.13 20.24 9.02
C GLU A 202 8.34 19.51 7.91
N GLY A 203 7.27 20.11 7.40
CA GLY A 203 6.48 19.51 6.34
C GLY A 203 7.27 19.30 5.04
N LYS A 204 8.14 20.26 4.67
CA LYS A 204 9.07 20.08 3.54
C LYS A 204 10.01 18.89 3.76
N THR A 205 10.58 18.76 4.94
CA THR A 205 11.47 17.64 5.29
C THR A 205 10.75 16.31 5.13
N LYS A 206 9.54 16.18 5.64
CA LYS A 206 8.71 14.98 5.53
C LYS A 206 8.18 14.72 4.10
N ASN A 207 8.05 15.75 3.27
CA ASN A 207 7.68 15.60 1.85
C ASN A 207 8.84 15.09 0.99
N ARG A 208 10.10 15.30 1.38
CA ARG A 208 11.28 14.69 0.75
C ARG A 208 11.43 13.23 1.17
N ARG A 209 10.61 12.36 0.60
CA ARG A 209 10.48 10.96 1.00
C ARG A 209 10.44 10.00 -0.19
N VAL A 210 10.71 8.74 0.10
CA VAL A 210 10.40 7.61 -0.76
C VAL A 210 9.45 6.69 0.00
N GLU A 211 8.32 6.36 -0.60
CA GLU A 211 7.37 5.39 -0.05
C GLU A 211 7.57 4.04 -0.72
N VAL A 212 7.50 2.98 0.07
CA VAL A 212 7.58 1.59 -0.41
C VAL A 212 6.31 0.88 0.02
N THR A 213 5.51 0.46 -0.94
CA THR A 213 4.30 -0.35 -0.68
C THR A 213 4.57 -1.79 -1.10
N ILE A 214 4.36 -2.71 -0.16
CA ILE A 214 4.50 -4.16 -0.35
C ILE A 214 3.10 -4.75 -0.39
N SER A 215 2.75 -5.41 -1.50
CA SER A 215 1.43 -6.00 -1.73
C SER A 215 1.54 -7.50 -2.01
N PRO A 216 0.58 -8.33 -1.57
CA PRO A 216 0.57 -9.76 -1.91
C PRO A 216 0.48 -9.95 -3.42
N ASN A 217 1.34 -10.81 -3.97
CA ASN A 217 1.31 -11.13 -5.40
C ASN A 217 0.37 -12.33 -5.70
N GLU A 218 0.20 -12.66 -6.98
CA GLU A 218 -0.65 -13.76 -7.43
C GLU A 218 -0.20 -15.13 -6.88
N GLU A 219 1.10 -15.32 -6.65
CA GLU A 219 1.61 -16.58 -6.09
C GLU A 219 1.17 -16.75 -4.64
N LEU A 220 1.27 -15.70 -3.81
CA LEU A 220 0.76 -15.72 -2.44
C LEU A 220 -0.74 -16.02 -2.41
N ARG A 221 -1.51 -15.40 -3.31
CA ARG A 221 -2.96 -15.63 -3.42
C ARG A 221 -3.27 -17.09 -3.78
N ARG A 222 -2.54 -17.67 -4.74
CA ARG A 222 -2.69 -19.09 -5.11
C ARG A 222 -2.36 -20.03 -3.95
N GLN A 223 -1.28 -19.76 -3.23
CA GLN A 223 -0.88 -20.57 -2.07
C GLN A 223 -1.93 -20.49 -0.95
N ALA A 224 -2.46 -19.33 -0.68
CA ALA A 224 -3.54 -19.16 0.29
C ALA A 224 -4.81 -19.95 -0.07
N VAL A 225 -5.19 -19.96 -1.35
CA VAL A 225 -6.31 -20.79 -1.84
C VAL A 225 -6.02 -22.30 -1.71
N ALA A 226 -4.77 -22.74 -1.98
CA ALA A 226 -4.39 -24.14 -1.88
C ALA A 226 -4.46 -24.67 -0.43
N GLN A 227 -4.00 -23.85 0.54
CA GLN A 227 -4.01 -24.22 1.97
C GLN A 227 -5.43 -24.44 2.55
N ILE A 228 -6.46 -23.88 1.94
CA ILE A 228 -7.84 -24.02 2.42
C ILE A 228 -8.52 -25.28 1.85
N LYS A 229 -7.97 -25.86 0.80
CA LYS A 229 -8.53 -27.05 0.14
C LYS A 229 -8.02 -28.37 0.75
N GLU A 230 -7.04 -28.31 1.64
CA GLU A 230 -6.53 -29.43 2.44
C GLU A 230 -7.25 -29.56 3.78
#